data_055c503e179e93dfa880a27ea13200e0
#
_entry.id   055c503e179e93dfa880a27ea13200e0
#
_cell.length_a   1.000
_cell.length_b   1.000
_cell.length_c   1.000
_cell.angle_alpha   90.00
_cell.angle_beta   90.00
_cell.angle_gamma   90.00
#
_symmetry.space_group_name_H-M   'P 1'
#
loop_
_entity.id
_entity.type
_entity.pdbx_description
1 polymer ?
#
loop_
_entity_poly.entity_id
_entity_poly.type
_entity_poly.pdbx_seq_one_letter_code
_entity_poly.pdbx_strand_id
1 'polypeptide(L)'
;DGDIGFWFTGKMPVRSAKVDRRLPTPGTGEYDWKGDIPFDQMPQVVNPKQGFLVNWNNKPAPWFDNGDDSEWGPFWPITDIANEIKDIAPLTTSKVAHVGLHAGTRHMVASALLPLILGAAERTDADNDPKLHAALQYLRAWNLYQWQGDVASGILDTWMGLAGVNALADDFGPMMPAVSLDGDGTRGGGPKIGMIAALSVTVRALQGPQASLPLKYDYLKGKSRDEIIIGALKQAIGVLEATKGKEMSKWGRQPSWIKFDPLPPIPATARGTYIQIVEAAKPDLNGMDILPPGQSEDPQSPHYGDQRELAGYWLFKPMLYKREDLVK
;
A
#
# COMPACT_ATOMS: atom_id res chain seq x y z
N ASP A 1 4.13 -10.17 30.54
CA ASP A 1 2.84 -10.54 31.14
C ASP A 1 1.88 -11.15 30.11
N GLY A 2 2.07 -10.89 28.82
CA GLY A 2 1.18 -11.35 27.76
C GLY A 2 0.21 -10.28 27.28
N ASP A 3 0.19 -9.13 27.93
CA ASP A 3 -0.64 -8.00 27.50
C ASP A 3 -0.04 -7.28 26.30
N ILE A 4 -0.91 -6.82 25.40
CA ILE A 4 -0.56 -5.96 24.27
C ILE A 4 -1.35 -4.67 24.33
N GLY A 5 -0.73 -3.55 23.92
CA GLY A 5 -1.38 -2.27 23.96
C GLY A 5 -0.89 -1.30 22.89
N PHE A 6 -1.74 -0.36 22.54
CA PHE A 6 -1.44 0.74 21.63
C PHE A 6 -1.92 2.05 22.22
N TRP A 7 -1.10 3.06 22.14
CA TRP A 7 -1.42 4.45 22.44
C TRP A 7 -0.92 5.32 21.30
N PHE A 8 -1.83 6.09 20.74
CA PHE A 8 -1.44 7.12 19.79
C PHE A 8 -0.80 8.27 20.55
N THR A 9 0.50 8.46 20.36
CA THR A 9 1.33 9.40 21.13
C THR A 9 1.67 10.65 20.30
N GLY A 10 2.13 11.69 21.00
CA GLY A 10 2.53 12.96 20.42
C GLY A 10 1.54 14.09 20.76
N LYS A 11 1.92 15.30 20.39
CA LYS A 11 1.09 16.49 20.56
C LYS A 11 0.28 16.71 19.30
N MET A 12 -1.04 16.65 19.43
CA MET A 12 -1.98 16.90 18.34
C MET A 12 -2.71 18.20 18.59
N PRO A 13 -2.55 19.21 17.71
CA PRO A 13 -3.14 20.52 17.94
C PRO A 13 -4.66 20.48 17.80
N VAL A 14 -5.35 21.23 18.68
CA VAL A 14 -6.76 21.58 18.50
C VAL A 14 -6.83 22.71 17.48
N ARG A 15 -7.29 22.39 16.28
CA ARG A 15 -7.40 23.33 15.16
C ARG A 15 -8.74 24.05 15.15
N SER A 16 -8.75 25.27 14.62
CA SER A 16 -10.01 25.99 14.39
C SER A 16 -10.86 25.25 13.35
N ALA A 17 -12.15 25.07 13.62
CA ALA A 17 -13.09 24.51 12.64
C ALA A 17 -13.29 25.39 11.38
N LYS A 18 -12.84 26.65 11.43
CA LYS A 18 -12.90 27.58 10.29
C LYS A 18 -11.72 27.43 9.31
N VAL A 19 -10.75 26.60 9.64
CA VAL A 19 -9.52 26.41 8.81
C VAL A 19 -9.69 25.22 7.89
N ASP A 20 -9.45 25.43 6.60
CA ASP A 20 -9.11 24.35 5.68
C ASP A 20 -7.58 24.16 5.73
N ARG A 21 -7.12 23.06 6.34
CA ARG A 21 -5.70 22.72 6.52
C ARG A 21 -4.92 22.58 5.24
N ARG A 22 -5.60 22.34 4.12
CA ARG A 22 -4.98 22.21 2.79
C ARG A 22 -4.61 23.58 2.21
N LEU A 23 -5.05 24.65 2.83
CA LEU A 23 -4.85 26.02 2.36
C LEU A 23 -3.99 26.82 3.35
N PRO A 24 -3.22 27.81 2.86
CA PRO A 24 -2.53 28.77 3.73
C PRO A 24 -3.54 29.52 4.61
N THR A 25 -3.19 29.71 5.86
CA THR A 25 -4.04 30.39 6.85
C THR A 25 -3.45 31.76 7.17
N PRO A 26 -4.26 32.84 7.25
CA PRO A 26 -3.80 34.15 7.67
C PRO A 26 -3.17 34.10 9.07
N GLY A 27 -1.99 34.69 9.22
CA GLY A 27 -1.24 34.74 10.50
C GLY A 27 -1.72 35.87 11.43
N THR A 28 -3.05 36.01 11.60
CA THR A 28 -3.67 37.08 12.41
C THR A 28 -3.89 36.69 13.87
N GLY A 29 -3.56 35.45 14.24
CA GLY A 29 -3.85 34.87 15.56
C GLY A 29 -5.26 34.31 15.69
N GLU A 30 -6.22 34.65 14.83
CA GLU A 30 -7.61 34.13 14.88
C GLU A 30 -7.66 32.61 14.67
N TYR A 31 -6.74 32.08 13.87
CA TYR A 31 -6.71 30.69 13.43
C TYR A 31 -5.64 29.86 14.14
N ASP A 32 -4.98 30.43 15.15
CA ASP A 32 -3.94 29.73 15.90
C ASP A 32 -4.50 28.49 16.61
N TRP A 33 -3.65 27.52 16.86
CA TRP A 33 -4.00 26.32 17.60
C TRP A 33 -4.45 26.66 19.03
N LYS A 34 -5.49 26.00 19.51
CA LYS A 34 -6.07 26.23 20.83
C LYS A 34 -5.60 25.23 21.87
N GLY A 35 -4.34 24.87 21.82
CA GLY A 35 -3.75 23.83 22.66
C GLY A 35 -3.68 22.48 21.97
N ASP A 36 -3.45 21.44 22.75
CA ASP A 36 -3.32 20.05 22.29
C ASP A 36 -4.56 19.22 22.67
N ILE A 37 -4.89 18.22 21.87
CA ILE A 37 -5.91 17.22 22.21
C ILE A 37 -5.44 16.48 23.47
N PRO A 38 -6.28 16.37 24.52
CA PRO A 38 -5.93 15.64 25.75
C PRO A 38 -5.55 14.18 25.44
N PHE A 39 -4.55 13.67 26.16
CA PHE A 39 -4.03 12.33 25.90
C PHE A 39 -5.07 11.22 26.11
N ASP A 40 -5.98 11.37 27.05
CA ASP A 40 -7.09 10.46 27.32
C ASP A 40 -8.15 10.42 26.19
N GLN A 41 -8.15 11.44 25.30
CA GLN A 41 -8.99 11.51 24.10
C GLN A 41 -8.26 10.98 22.85
N MET A 42 -6.99 10.59 22.97
CA MET A 42 -6.25 9.99 21.88
C MET A 42 -6.60 8.51 21.73
N PRO A 43 -6.53 7.94 20.51
CA PRO A 43 -6.75 6.52 20.28
C PRO A 43 -5.86 5.65 21.15
N GLN A 44 -6.42 4.74 21.91
CA GLN A 44 -5.71 3.81 22.74
C GLN A 44 -6.52 2.52 22.94
N VAL A 45 -5.81 1.41 23.11
CA VAL A 45 -6.42 0.10 23.36
C VAL A 45 -5.44 -0.81 24.09
N VAL A 46 -5.94 -1.60 25.03
CA VAL A 46 -5.22 -2.68 25.69
C VAL A 46 -6.00 -3.97 25.47
N ASN A 47 -5.29 -5.04 25.13
CA ASN A 47 -5.83 -6.38 24.93
C ASN A 47 -7.06 -6.41 24.01
N PRO A 48 -6.93 -5.98 22.75
CA PRO A 48 -8.06 -5.98 21.83
C PRO A 48 -8.60 -7.40 21.63
N LYS A 49 -9.91 -7.54 21.48
CA LYS A 49 -10.58 -8.86 21.34
C LYS A 49 -10.02 -9.72 20.20
N GLN A 50 -9.47 -9.11 19.17
CA GLN A 50 -8.83 -9.81 18.05
C GLN A 50 -7.47 -10.42 18.39
N GLY A 51 -6.86 -10.08 19.53
CA GLY A 51 -5.59 -10.63 19.99
C GLY A 51 -4.33 -10.11 19.30
N PHE A 52 -4.45 -9.10 18.45
CA PHE A 52 -3.33 -8.47 17.74
C PHE A 52 -3.62 -7.01 17.40
N LEU A 53 -2.57 -6.28 17.02
CA LEU A 53 -2.61 -4.91 16.53
C LEU A 53 -1.83 -4.82 15.23
N VAL A 54 -2.34 -4.05 14.28
CA VAL A 54 -1.70 -3.81 12.98
C VAL A 54 -1.79 -2.34 12.61
N ASN A 55 -0.77 -1.85 11.90
CA ASN A 55 -0.72 -0.50 11.37
C ASN A 55 -0.04 -0.47 10.00
N TRP A 56 -0.51 0.39 9.12
CA TRP A 56 0.06 0.67 7.82
C TRP A 56 -0.15 2.15 7.44
N ASN A 57 0.27 3.05 8.30
CA ASN A 57 0.03 4.50 8.12
C ASN A 57 -1.46 4.89 8.00
N ASN A 58 -2.37 3.97 8.30
CA ASN A 58 -3.81 4.21 8.26
C ASN A 58 -4.26 5.02 9.48
N LYS A 59 -5.44 5.61 9.38
CA LYS A 59 -6.10 6.28 10.51
C LYS A 59 -6.20 5.32 11.70
N PRO A 60 -5.76 5.73 12.91
CA PRO A 60 -5.65 4.82 14.06
C PRO A 60 -7.02 4.37 14.60
N ALA A 61 -8.06 5.18 14.43
CA ALA A 61 -9.42 4.84 14.79
C ALA A 61 -10.42 5.62 13.90
N PRO A 62 -11.54 5.01 13.48
CA PRO A 62 -12.51 5.68 12.60
C PRO A 62 -13.09 6.97 13.18
N TRP A 63 -13.25 7.02 14.50
CA TRP A 63 -13.82 8.15 15.23
C TRP A 63 -12.83 9.28 15.51
N PHE A 64 -11.52 9.02 15.37
CA PHE A 64 -10.50 10.01 15.72
C PHE A 64 -10.39 11.09 14.64
N ASP A 65 -10.73 12.31 14.98
CA ASP A 65 -10.60 13.48 14.12
C ASP A 65 -9.57 14.45 14.72
N ASN A 66 -8.34 14.37 14.24
CA ASN A 66 -7.30 15.37 14.53
C ASN A 66 -7.23 16.45 13.46
N GLY A 67 -8.13 16.31 12.51
CA GLY A 67 -8.15 17.19 11.39
C GLY A 67 -7.16 16.91 10.27
N ASP A 68 -6.47 15.77 10.17
CA ASP A 68 -5.49 15.39 9.13
C ASP A 68 -5.98 14.23 8.27
N ASP A 69 -7.29 14.14 8.02
CA ASP A 69 -7.88 13.01 7.28
C ASP A 69 -7.30 12.80 5.87
N SER A 70 -6.72 13.84 5.27
CA SER A 70 -6.06 13.77 3.97
C SER A 70 -4.66 13.15 4.02
N GLU A 71 -4.07 13.00 5.21
CA GLU A 71 -2.69 12.57 5.39
C GLU A 71 -2.57 11.10 5.81
N TRP A 72 -3.70 10.43 6.07
CA TRP A 72 -3.68 9.02 6.41
C TRP A 72 -3.44 8.14 5.18
N GLY A 73 -2.64 7.08 5.36
CA GLY A 73 -2.41 6.07 4.34
C GLY A 73 -3.66 5.25 4.01
N PRO A 74 -3.63 4.49 2.90
CA PRO A 74 -4.75 3.65 2.49
C PRO A 74 -4.98 2.50 3.48
N PHE A 75 -6.23 2.07 3.60
CA PHE A 75 -6.60 0.99 4.52
C PHE A 75 -6.46 -0.44 3.93
N TRP A 76 -6.30 -0.57 2.61
CA TRP A 76 -6.24 -1.90 1.98
C TRP A 76 -5.09 -2.78 2.49
N PRO A 77 -3.84 -2.29 2.61
CA PRO A 77 -2.76 -3.13 3.10
C PRO A 77 -3.00 -3.64 4.52
N ILE A 78 -3.59 -2.82 5.40
CA ILE A 78 -3.87 -3.24 6.78
C ILE A 78 -4.97 -4.31 6.84
N THR A 79 -5.96 -4.24 5.95
CA THR A 79 -7.02 -5.25 5.86
C THR A 79 -6.44 -6.61 5.47
N ASP A 80 -5.56 -6.63 4.46
CA ASP A 80 -4.90 -7.86 4.01
C ASP A 80 -4.00 -8.44 5.10
N ILE A 81 -3.19 -7.61 5.78
CA ILE A 81 -2.33 -8.03 6.91
C ILE A 81 -3.20 -8.61 8.04
N ALA A 82 -4.27 -7.93 8.41
CA ALA A 82 -5.15 -8.38 9.49
C ALA A 82 -5.83 -9.72 9.18
N ASN A 83 -6.26 -9.93 7.94
CA ASN A 83 -6.85 -11.18 7.50
C ASN A 83 -5.81 -12.31 7.52
N GLU A 84 -4.62 -12.06 6.98
CA GLU A 84 -3.54 -13.06 6.99
C GLU A 84 -3.14 -13.48 8.41
N ILE A 85 -3.02 -12.51 9.35
CA ILE A 85 -2.72 -12.82 10.75
C ILE A 85 -3.80 -13.73 11.37
N LYS A 86 -5.08 -13.47 11.09
CA LYS A 86 -6.18 -14.33 11.58
C LYS A 86 -6.08 -15.75 11.05
N ASP A 87 -5.73 -15.90 9.78
CA ASP A 87 -5.68 -17.20 9.10
C ASP A 87 -4.51 -18.06 9.58
N ILE A 88 -3.39 -17.46 9.98
CA ILE A 88 -2.16 -18.18 10.35
C ILE A 88 -1.89 -18.26 11.86
N ALA A 89 -2.71 -17.63 12.68
CA ALA A 89 -2.56 -17.66 14.15
C ALA A 89 -2.54 -19.13 14.69
N PRO A 90 -1.81 -19.44 15.77
CA PRO A 90 -0.94 -18.54 16.55
C PRO A 90 0.33 -18.16 15.81
N LEU A 91 0.85 -16.95 16.11
CA LEU A 91 2.03 -16.40 15.46
C LEU A 91 3.32 -16.99 16.06
N THR A 92 4.33 -17.11 15.19
CA THR A 92 5.74 -17.36 15.50
C THR A 92 6.59 -16.30 14.79
N THR A 93 7.86 -16.14 15.15
CA THR A 93 8.76 -15.20 14.47
C THR A 93 8.83 -15.44 12.98
N SER A 94 8.87 -16.70 12.51
CA SER A 94 8.87 -17.03 11.07
C SER A 94 7.55 -16.67 10.39
N LYS A 95 6.41 -16.85 11.04
CA LYS A 95 5.11 -16.43 10.51
C LYS A 95 5.00 -14.90 10.41
N VAL A 96 5.53 -14.17 11.40
CA VAL A 96 5.58 -12.69 11.35
C VAL A 96 6.48 -12.22 10.20
N ALA A 97 7.64 -12.85 9.99
CA ALA A 97 8.50 -12.58 8.85
C ALA A 97 7.76 -12.83 7.53
N HIS A 98 6.98 -13.91 7.43
CA HIS A 98 6.17 -14.24 6.27
C HIS A 98 5.09 -13.18 5.99
N VAL A 99 4.34 -12.75 7.00
CA VAL A 99 3.38 -11.64 6.89
C VAL A 99 4.06 -10.36 6.37
N GLY A 100 5.25 -10.05 6.89
CA GLY A 100 6.03 -8.91 6.43
C GLY A 100 6.43 -9.00 4.95
N LEU A 101 6.86 -10.17 4.48
CA LEU A 101 7.15 -10.43 3.07
C LEU A 101 5.90 -10.27 2.21
N HIS A 102 4.80 -10.86 2.62
CA HIS A 102 3.53 -10.77 1.90
C HIS A 102 3.04 -9.32 1.81
N ALA A 103 3.08 -8.58 2.91
CA ALA A 103 2.71 -7.17 2.93
C ALA A 103 3.57 -6.31 1.98
N GLY A 104 4.84 -6.70 1.77
CA GLY A 104 5.75 -6.02 0.84
C GLY A 104 5.58 -6.42 -0.62
N THR A 105 5.08 -7.63 -0.89
CA THR A 105 5.04 -8.22 -2.25
C THR A 105 3.62 -8.39 -2.80
N ARG A 106 2.59 -8.37 -1.95
CA ARG A 106 1.20 -8.42 -2.39
C ARG A 106 0.78 -7.09 -3.02
N HIS A 107 -0.02 -7.15 -4.06
CA HIS A 107 -0.52 -5.95 -4.72
C HIS A 107 -1.51 -5.21 -3.81
N MET A 108 -1.20 -3.96 -3.48
CA MET A 108 -1.84 -3.17 -2.43
C MET A 108 -3.37 -3.08 -2.53
N VAL A 109 -3.93 -3.09 -3.75
CA VAL A 109 -5.38 -2.90 -3.97
C VAL A 109 -6.04 -4.03 -4.75
N ALA A 110 -5.31 -5.08 -5.10
CA ALA A 110 -5.85 -6.16 -5.93
C ALA A 110 -7.04 -6.86 -5.27
N SER A 111 -7.00 -7.07 -3.96
CA SER A 111 -8.11 -7.63 -3.18
C SER A 111 -9.42 -6.83 -3.29
N ALA A 112 -9.31 -5.51 -3.49
CA ALA A 112 -10.48 -4.64 -3.66
C ALA A 112 -10.94 -4.53 -5.13
N LEU A 113 -10.01 -4.57 -6.08
CA LEU A 113 -10.30 -4.32 -7.50
C LEU A 113 -10.64 -5.57 -8.29
N LEU A 114 -9.97 -6.67 -8.02
CA LEU A 114 -10.16 -7.90 -8.77
C LEU A 114 -11.61 -8.42 -8.74
N PRO A 115 -12.31 -8.44 -7.58
CA PRO A 115 -13.73 -8.80 -7.56
C PRO A 115 -14.62 -7.89 -8.41
N LEU A 116 -14.30 -6.60 -8.51
CA LEU A 116 -15.05 -5.66 -9.35
C LEU A 116 -14.87 -5.99 -10.83
N ILE A 117 -13.64 -6.30 -11.26
CA ILE A 117 -13.33 -6.67 -12.65
C ILE A 117 -14.03 -7.96 -13.03
N LEU A 118 -13.89 -9.00 -12.21
CA LEU A 118 -14.47 -10.32 -12.47
C LEU A 118 -16.00 -10.27 -12.47
N GLY A 119 -16.60 -9.57 -11.49
CA GLY A 119 -18.04 -9.39 -11.45
C GLY A 119 -18.60 -8.58 -12.62
N ALA A 120 -17.88 -7.54 -13.09
CA ALA A 120 -18.26 -6.81 -14.29
C ALA A 120 -18.16 -7.70 -15.54
N ALA A 121 -17.13 -8.54 -15.64
CA ALA A 121 -16.96 -9.47 -16.74
C ALA A 121 -18.11 -10.48 -16.83
N GLU A 122 -18.59 -10.99 -15.69
CA GLU A 122 -19.75 -11.89 -15.64
C GLU A 122 -21.05 -11.18 -16.07
N ARG A 123 -21.30 -9.96 -15.60
CA ARG A 123 -22.51 -9.19 -15.93
C ARG A 123 -22.59 -8.71 -17.37
N THR A 124 -21.46 -8.60 -18.06
CA THR A 124 -21.37 -8.10 -19.42
C THR A 124 -21.04 -9.17 -20.45
N ASP A 125 -21.01 -10.44 -20.06
CA ASP A 125 -20.58 -11.55 -20.91
C ASP A 125 -19.23 -11.29 -21.60
N ALA A 126 -18.30 -10.61 -20.91
CA ALA A 126 -17.01 -10.21 -21.46
C ALA A 126 -16.14 -11.39 -21.92
N ASP A 127 -16.37 -12.59 -21.38
CA ASP A 127 -15.70 -13.83 -21.79
C ASP A 127 -16.03 -14.25 -23.25
N ASN A 128 -17.04 -13.67 -23.88
CA ASN A 128 -17.32 -13.90 -25.29
C ASN A 128 -16.31 -13.22 -26.24
N ASP A 129 -15.56 -12.23 -25.75
CA ASP A 129 -14.44 -11.64 -26.48
C ASP A 129 -13.16 -12.46 -26.20
N PRO A 130 -12.53 -13.09 -27.20
CA PRO A 130 -11.37 -13.96 -26.97
C PRO A 130 -10.18 -13.29 -26.27
N LYS A 131 -9.97 -11.98 -26.51
CA LYS A 131 -8.87 -11.24 -25.87
C LYS A 131 -9.18 -10.94 -24.41
N LEU A 132 -10.41 -10.55 -24.12
CA LEU A 132 -10.87 -10.35 -22.74
C LEU A 132 -10.83 -11.66 -21.98
N HIS A 133 -11.34 -12.74 -22.58
CA HIS A 133 -11.28 -14.08 -21.97
C HIS A 133 -9.85 -14.46 -21.57
N ALA A 134 -8.90 -14.33 -22.49
CA ALA A 134 -7.50 -14.65 -22.21
C ALA A 134 -6.92 -13.80 -21.05
N ALA A 135 -7.19 -12.50 -21.01
CA ALA A 135 -6.75 -11.61 -19.91
C ALA A 135 -7.45 -11.98 -18.59
N LEU A 136 -8.74 -12.28 -18.62
CA LEU A 136 -9.51 -12.68 -17.44
C LEU A 136 -9.03 -14.02 -16.87
N GLN A 137 -8.54 -14.96 -17.68
CA GLN A 137 -7.93 -16.20 -17.19
C GLN A 137 -6.68 -15.92 -16.33
N TYR A 138 -5.80 -14.99 -16.75
CA TYR A 138 -4.66 -14.57 -15.92
C TYR A 138 -5.13 -13.94 -14.60
N LEU A 139 -6.13 -13.07 -14.65
CA LEU A 139 -6.65 -12.39 -13.45
C LEU A 139 -7.33 -13.39 -12.49
N ARG A 140 -8.07 -14.37 -12.98
CA ARG A 140 -8.71 -15.42 -12.15
C ARG A 140 -7.71 -16.35 -11.46
N ALA A 141 -6.61 -16.67 -12.16
CA ALA A 141 -5.57 -17.55 -11.62
C ALA A 141 -4.58 -16.84 -10.68
N TRP A 142 -4.68 -15.52 -10.55
CA TRP A 142 -3.70 -14.72 -9.83
C TRP A 142 -3.84 -14.85 -8.31
N ASN A 143 -2.69 -15.06 -7.64
CA ASN A 143 -2.58 -15.11 -6.19
C ASN A 143 -2.37 -13.75 -5.51
N LEU A 144 -2.49 -12.65 -6.27
CA LEU A 144 -2.35 -11.25 -5.87
C LEU A 144 -0.92 -10.79 -5.54
N TYR A 145 0.10 -11.61 -5.79
CA TYR A 145 1.49 -11.20 -5.59
C TYR A 145 2.09 -10.57 -6.84
N GLN A 146 2.98 -9.59 -6.62
CA GLN A 146 3.62 -8.80 -7.67
C GLN A 146 5.03 -9.33 -7.98
N TRP A 147 5.14 -10.59 -8.34
CA TRP A 147 6.43 -11.15 -8.74
C TRP A 147 6.86 -10.65 -10.13
N GLN A 148 8.18 -10.63 -10.35
CA GLN A 148 8.72 -10.37 -11.68
C GLN A 148 8.10 -11.34 -12.71
N GLY A 149 7.65 -10.79 -13.82
CA GLY A 149 7.02 -11.58 -14.89
C GLY A 149 5.55 -11.93 -14.66
N ASP A 150 4.96 -11.55 -13.53
CA ASP A 150 3.53 -11.77 -13.27
C ASP A 150 2.66 -10.97 -14.25
N VAL A 151 1.93 -11.70 -15.09
CA VAL A 151 1.10 -11.13 -16.17
C VAL A 151 -0.14 -10.44 -15.60
N ALA A 152 -0.77 -11.04 -14.61
CA ALA A 152 -1.98 -10.47 -14.01
C ALA A 152 -1.70 -9.13 -13.32
N SER A 153 -0.56 -9.02 -12.63
CA SER A 153 -0.09 -7.74 -12.08
C SER A 153 0.10 -6.68 -13.16
N GLY A 154 0.75 -7.05 -14.28
CA GLY A 154 0.95 -6.12 -15.41
C GLY A 154 -0.36 -5.67 -16.06
N ILE A 155 -1.35 -6.56 -16.15
CA ILE A 155 -2.70 -6.24 -16.64
C ILE A 155 -3.41 -5.28 -15.66
N LEU A 156 -3.39 -5.60 -14.35
CA LEU A 156 -4.07 -4.79 -13.34
C LEU A 156 -3.45 -3.39 -13.20
N ASP A 157 -2.12 -3.28 -13.19
CA ASP A 157 -1.43 -1.98 -13.12
C ASP A 157 -1.84 -1.07 -14.30
N THR A 158 -1.87 -1.62 -15.53
CA THR A 158 -2.27 -0.88 -16.71
C THR A 158 -3.77 -0.52 -16.67
N TRP A 159 -4.61 -1.48 -16.28
CA TRP A 159 -6.06 -1.28 -16.14
C TRP A 159 -6.37 -0.19 -15.11
N MET A 160 -5.69 -0.20 -13.98
CA MET A 160 -5.93 0.72 -12.86
C MET A 160 -5.73 2.18 -13.28
N GLY A 161 -4.67 2.46 -14.04
CA GLY A 161 -4.43 3.77 -14.62
C GLY A 161 -5.57 4.23 -15.54
N LEU A 162 -5.99 3.36 -16.45
CA LEU A 162 -7.03 3.67 -17.42
C LEU A 162 -8.42 3.79 -16.78
N ALA A 163 -8.74 2.93 -15.81
CA ALA A 163 -10.00 3.02 -15.07
C ALA A 163 -10.10 4.33 -14.27
N GLY A 164 -8.99 4.78 -13.67
CA GLY A 164 -8.91 6.09 -13.01
C GLY A 164 -9.14 7.26 -13.96
N VAL A 165 -8.51 7.23 -15.13
CA VAL A 165 -8.75 8.23 -16.18
C VAL A 165 -10.20 8.22 -16.63
N ASN A 166 -10.75 7.06 -16.97
CA ASN A 166 -12.13 6.93 -17.45
C ASN A 166 -13.17 7.39 -16.42
N ALA A 167 -12.87 7.21 -15.12
CA ALA A 167 -13.76 7.63 -14.03
C ALA A 167 -13.67 9.12 -13.70
N LEU A 168 -12.47 9.73 -13.81
CA LEU A 168 -12.19 11.03 -13.22
C LEU A 168 -11.89 12.14 -14.26
N ALA A 169 -11.67 11.81 -15.55
CA ALA A 169 -11.25 12.80 -16.54
C ALA A 169 -12.22 13.96 -16.70
N ASP A 170 -13.52 13.70 -16.59
CA ASP A 170 -14.56 14.73 -16.72
C ASP A 170 -14.54 15.76 -15.57
N ASP A 171 -14.03 15.37 -14.39
CA ASP A 171 -13.96 16.24 -13.23
C ASP A 171 -12.63 16.99 -13.12
N PHE A 172 -11.54 16.32 -13.46
CA PHE A 172 -10.20 16.90 -13.39
C PHE A 172 -9.81 17.67 -14.67
N GLY A 173 -10.43 17.38 -15.83
CA GLY A 173 -10.18 18.08 -17.08
C GLY A 173 -8.69 18.26 -17.39
N PRO A 174 -8.22 19.52 -17.60
CA PRO A 174 -6.81 19.80 -17.89
C PRO A 174 -5.82 19.38 -16.80
N MET A 175 -6.29 19.11 -15.58
CA MET A 175 -5.45 18.66 -14.46
C MET A 175 -5.18 17.15 -14.48
N MET A 176 -5.86 16.37 -15.32
CA MET A 176 -5.65 14.92 -15.43
C MET A 176 -4.19 14.52 -15.69
N PRO A 177 -3.40 15.23 -16.52
CA PRO A 177 -1.97 14.88 -16.68
C PRO A 177 -1.14 15.04 -15.41
N ALA A 178 -1.63 15.78 -14.41
CA ALA A 178 -0.99 15.90 -13.09
C ALA A 178 -1.37 14.76 -12.15
N VAL A 179 -2.35 13.93 -12.52
CA VAL A 179 -2.71 12.70 -11.81
C VAL A 179 -1.78 11.60 -12.30
N SER A 180 -0.66 11.41 -11.64
CA SER A 180 0.24 10.30 -11.94
C SER A 180 -0.37 9.01 -11.45
N LEU A 181 -0.63 8.10 -12.37
CA LEU A 181 -1.18 6.76 -12.10
C LEU A 181 -0.09 5.67 -12.15
N ASP A 182 1.15 6.06 -12.41
CA ASP A 182 2.32 5.20 -12.33
C ASP A 182 2.78 5.06 -10.87
N GLY A 183 2.84 3.83 -10.39
CA GLY A 183 2.98 3.47 -8.97
C GLY A 183 4.31 3.84 -8.30
N ASP A 184 5.27 4.48 -9.00
CA ASP A 184 6.58 4.79 -8.40
C ASP A 184 6.78 6.27 -8.01
N GLY A 185 5.83 7.13 -8.36
CA GLY A 185 5.88 8.55 -7.96
C GLY A 185 7.07 9.36 -8.49
N THR A 186 7.94 8.80 -9.32
CA THR A 186 9.23 9.39 -9.70
C THR A 186 9.25 10.05 -11.08
N ARG A 187 8.24 9.84 -11.91
CA ARG A 187 8.20 10.35 -13.27
C ARG A 187 7.18 11.47 -13.45
N GLY A 188 7.65 12.70 -13.43
CA GLY A 188 6.90 13.89 -13.82
C GLY A 188 6.95 15.03 -12.80
N GLY A 189 7.49 16.17 -13.21
CA GLY A 189 7.72 17.37 -12.38
C GLY A 189 6.53 18.29 -12.19
N GLY A 190 5.28 17.79 -12.14
CA GLY A 190 4.08 18.58 -11.88
C GLY A 190 3.49 18.34 -10.49
N PRO A 191 2.53 19.17 -10.03
CA PRO A 191 1.81 18.94 -8.79
C PRO A 191 1.06 17.60 -8.89
N LYS A 192 1.49 16.62 -8.11
CA LYS A 192 0.89 15.29 -8.08
C LYS A 192 -0.32 15.34 -7.15
N ILE A 193 -1.53 15.24 -7.69
CA ILE A 193 -2.65 14.76 -6.89
C ILE A 193 -2.25 13.33 -6.53
N GLY A 194 -2.01 13.07 -5.24
CA GLY A 194 -1.42 11.83 -4.81
C GLY A 194 -2.15 10.62 -5.40
N MET A 195 -1.43 9.72 -6.04
CA MET A 195 -1.94 8.48 -6.62
C MET A 195 -2.92 7.77 -5.68
N ILE A 196 -2.63 7.76 -4.39
CA ILE A 196 -3.47 7.14 -3.35
C ILE A 196 -4.85 7.80 -3.27
N ALA A 197 -4.93 9.14 -3.36
CA ALA A 197 -6.21 9.85 -3.30
C ALA A 197 -7.04 9.57 -4.54
N ALA A 198 -6.47 9.68 -5.74
CA ALA A 198 -7.15 9.37 -6.99
C ALA A 198 -7.59 7.90 -7.06
N LEU A 199 -6.74 6.97 -6.61
CA LEU A 199 -7.07 5.55 -6.54
C LEU A 199 -8.19 5.28 -5.53
N SER A 200 -8.17 5.90 -4.36
CA SER A 200 -9.23 5.77 -3.35
C SER A 200 -10.59 6.22 -3.88
N VAL A 201 -10.63 7.35 -4.61
CA VAL A 201 -11.86 7.83 -5.23
C VAL A 201 -12.32 6.88 -6.33
N THR A 202 -11.42 6.41 -7.21
CA THR A 202 -11.73 5.47 -8.28
C THR A 202 -12.30 4.17 -7.74
N VAL A 203 -11.64 3.55 -6.76
CA VAL A 203 -12.13 2.29 -6.14
C VAL A 203 -13.54 2.48 -5.60
N ARG A 204 -13.78 3.54 -4.84
CA ARG A 204 -15.10 3.81 -4.24
C ARG A 204 -16.16 4.12 -5.28
N ALA A 205 -15.82 4.86 -6.34
CA ALA A 205 -16.73 5.11 -7.46
C ALA A 205 -17.16 3.81 -8.15
N LEU A 206 -16.22 2.90 -8.39
CA LEU A 206 -16.48 1.60 -9.00
C LEU A 206 -17.18 0.62 -8.05
N GLN A 207 -16.98 0.70 -6.74
CA GLN A 207 -17.75 -0.05 -5.74
C GLN A 207 -19.21 0.45 -5.65
N GLY A 208 -19.45 1.74 -5.88
CA GLY A 208 -20.76 2.36 -5.82
C GLY A 208 -21.45 2.19 -4.45
N PRO A 209 -22.70 1.68 -4.39
CA PRO A 209 -23.42 1.47 -3.13
C PRO A 209 -22.75 0.50 -2.15
N GLN A 210 -21.83 -0.34 -2.62
CA GLN A 210 -21.08 -1.30 -1.79
C GLN A 210 -19.84 -0.65 -1.15
N ALA A 211 -19.49 0.60 -1.50
CA ALA A 211 -18.40 1.31 -0.87
C ALA A 211 -18.70 1.55 0.61
N SER A 212 -17.75 1.22 1.47
CA SER A 212 -17.87 1.39 2.92
C SER A 212 -18.10 2.85 3.35
N LEU A 213 -17.63 3.79 2.54
CA LEU A 213 -17.84 5.22 2.70
C LEU A 213 -18.43 5.78 1.38
N PRO A 214 -19.62 6.37 1.40
CA PRO A 214 -20.23 6.95 0.22
C PRO A 214 -19.39 8.12 -0.31
N LEU A 215 -19.33 8.27 -1.62
CA LEU A 215 -18.74 9.44 -2.26
C LEU A 215 -19.69 10.63 -2.15
N LYS A 216 -19.15 11.82 -1.95
CA LYS A 216 -19.91 13.06 -1.92
C LYS A 216 -20.45 13.44 -3.31
N TYR A 217 -19.72 13.09 -4.36
CA TYR A 217 -20.02 13.43 -5.76
C TYR A 217 -20.15 12.15 -6.60
N ASP A 218 -21.00 12.21 -7.62
CA ASP A 218 -21.08 11.17 -8.65
C ASP A 218 -20.01 11.41 -9.71
N TYR A 219 -18.84 10.81 -9.54
CA TYR A 219 -17.74 10.91 -10.52
C TYR A 219 -18.01 10.13 -11.80
N LEU A 220 -18.95 9.20 -11.80
CA LEU A 220 -19.28 8.43 -13.00
C LEU A 220 -20.31 9.14 -13.90
N LYS A 221 -21.00 10.15 -13.38
CA LYS A 221 -21.98 10.97 -14.12
C LYS A 221 -22.98 10.14 -14.90
N GLY A 222 -23.52 9.12 -14.26
CA GLY A 222 -24.49 8.20 -14.85
C GLY A 222 -23.91 7.16 -15.81
N LYS A 223 -22.59 7.12 -16.05
CA LYS A 223 -21.95 6.03 -16.80
C LYS A 223 -22.07 4.72 -16.02
N SER A 224 -22.27 3.62 -16.75
CA SER A 224 -22.27 2.29 -16.13
C SER A 224 -20.89 1.95 -15.59
N ARG A 225 -20.84 1.47 -14.35
CA ARG A 225 -19.60 0.98 -13.75
C ARG A 225 -18.98 -0.16 -14.54
N ASP A 226 -19.81 -1.07 -15.02
CA ASP A 226 -19.36 -2.22 -15.80
C ASP A 226 -18.78 -1.78 -17.15
N GLU A 227 -19.36 -0.78 -17.80
CA GLU A 227 -18.80 -0.18 -19.03
C GLU A 227 -17.42 0.45 -18.79
N ILE A 228 -17.24 1.17 -17.67
CA ILE A 228 -15.94 1.75 -17.30
C ILE A 228 -14.93 0.65 -17.04
N ILE A 229 -15.30 -0.37 -16.25
CA ILE A 229 -14.40 -1.47 -15.85
C ILE A 229 -13.95 -2.27 -17.08
N ILE A 230 -14.91 -2.71 -17.91
CA ILE A 230 -14.61 -3.53 -19.09
C ILE A 230 -13.98 -2.69 -20.21
N GLY A 231 -14.42 -1.44 -20.37
CA GLY A 231 -13.80 -0.50 -21.30
C GLY A 231 -12.32 -0.25 -20.97
N ALA A 232 -12.00 -0.05 -19.69
CA ALA A 232 -10.63 0.08 -19.25
C ALA A 232 -9.81 -1.22 -19.46
N LEU A 233 -10.43 -2.40 -19.31
CA LEU A 233 -9.74 -3.67 -19.56
C LEU A 233 -9.42 -3.84 -21.06
N LYS A 234 -10.35 -3.50 -21.95
CA LYS A 234 -10.09 -3.47 -23.41
C LYS A 234 -8.96 -2.52 -23.76
N GLN A 235 -8.97 -1.33 -23.18
CA GLN A 235 -7.90 -0.34 -23.38
C GLN A 235 -6.55 -0.84 -22.85
N ALA A 236 -6.53 -1.46 -21.67
CA ALA A 236 -5.31 -2.03 -21.08
C ALA A 236 -4.69 -3.10 -21.99
N ILE A 237 -5.51 -4.00 -22.52
CA ILE A 237 -5.08 -5.00 -23.50
C ILE A 237 -4.45 -4.31 -24.72
N GLY A 238 -5.11 -3.30 -25.28
CA GLY A 238 -4.59 -2.54 -26.43
C GLY A 238 -3.24 -1.86 -26.14
N VAL A 239 -3.09 -1.24 -24.96
CA VAL A 239 -1.83 -0.61 -24.54
C VAL A 239 -0.72 -1.67 -24.37
N LEU A 240 -1.02 -2.80 -23.75
CA LEU A 240 -0.05 -3.87 -23.54
C LEU A 240 0.35 -4.54 -24.86
N GLU A 241 -0.58 -4.76 -25.77
CA GLU A 241 -0.27 -5.24 -27.13
C GLU A 241 0.65 -4.27 -27.87
N ALA A 242 0.39 -2.97 -27.79
CA ALA A 242 1.19 -1.96 -28.47
C ALA A 242 2.60 -1.81 -27.87
N THR A 243 2.74 -1.95 -26.55
CA THR A 243 4.00 -1.70 -25.84
C THR A 243 4.85 -2.95 -25.61
N LYS A 244 4.22 -4.12 -25.45
CA LYS A 244 4.89 -5.38 -25.11
C LYS A 244 4.68 -6.48 -26.18
N GLY A 245 3.86 -6.22 -27.20
CA GLY A 245 3.54 -7.17 -28.27
C GLY A 245 2.31 -8.02 -27.96
N LYS A 246 1.88 -8.80 -28.97
CA LYS A 246 0.62 -9.56 -28.95
C LYS A 246 0.60 -10.76 -28.01
N GLU A 247 1.76 -11.20 -27.55
CA GLU A 247 1.91 -12.39 -26.73
C GLU A 247 1.70 -12.04 -25.24
N MET A 248 0.54 -12.37 -24.67
CA MET A 248 0.16 -11.98 -23.29
C MET A 248 1.14 -12.49 -22.25
N SER A 249 1.76 -13.64 -22.45
CA SER A 249 2.79 -14.19 -21.54
C SER A 249 3.97 -13.24 -21.32
N LYS A 250 4.19 -12.26 -22.23
CA LYS A 250 5.23 -11.24 -22.13
C LYS A 250 4.79 -9.94 -21.44
N TRP A 251 3.51 -9.83 -21.02
CA TRP A 251 2.99 -8.63 -20.39
C TRP A 251 3.35 -8.50 -18.91
N GLY A 252 4.09 -9.46 -18.39
CA GLY A 252 4.49 -9.50 -17.00
C GLY A 252 5.12 -8.21 -16.51
N ARG A 253 4.95 -7.97 -15.21
CA ARG A 253 5.52 -6.83 -14.52
C ARG A 253 7.04 -6.81 -14.68
N GLN A 254 7.60 -5.64 -14.93
CA GLN A 254 9.05 -5.46 -14.93
C GLN A 254 9.60 -5.59 -13.51
N PRO A 255 10.83 -6.11 -13.36
CA PRO A 255 11.46 -6.21 -12.06
C PRO A 255 11.60 -4.80 -11.45
N SER A 256 11.25 -4.68 -10.18
CA SER A 256 11.52 -3.50 -9.38
C SER A 256 12.79 -3.73 -8.56
N TRP A 257 13.65 -2.71 -8.48
CA TRP A 257 14.94 -2.79 -7.82
C TRP A 257 15.09 -1.69 -6.79
N ILE A 258 15.61 -2.02 -5.61
CA ILE A 258 16.07 -1.05 -4.63
C ILE A 258 17.55 -0.80 -4.87
N LYS A 259 17.91 0.46 -5.06
CA LYS A 259 19.28 0.89 -5.36
C LYS A 259 19.93 1.47 -4.11
N PHE A 260 21.17 1.10 -3.90
CA PHE A 260 22.04 1.63 -2.84
C PHE A 260 23.39 2.01 -3.47
N ASP A 261 23.40 3.04 -4.32
CA ASP A 261 24.62 3.45 -5.02
C ASP A 261 25.79 3.72 -4.06
N PRO A 262 26.99 3.23 -4.34
CA PRO A 262 27.45 2.50 -5.53
C PRO A 262 27.26 0.97 -5.47
N LEU A 263 26.57 0.43 -4.49
CA LEU A 263 26.37 -1.02 -4.36
C LEU A 263 25.41 -1.57 -5.43
N PRO A 264 25.54 -2.85 -5.82
CA PRO A 264 24.57 -3.49 -6.69
C PRO A 264 23.14 -3.43 -6.11
N PRO A 265 22.11 -3.23 -6.95
CA PRO A 265 20.74 -3.20 -6.50
C PRO A 265 20.28 -4.57 -6.00
N ILE A 266 19.22 -4.58 -5.18
CA ILE A 266 18.52 -5.80 -4.75
C ILE A 266 17.09 -5.81 -5.29
N PRO A 267 16.46 -7.01 -5.46
CA PRO A 267 15.06 -7.08 -5.82
C PRO A 267 14.18 -6.34 -4.79
N ALA A 268 13.17 -5.62 -5.26
CA ALA A 268 12.22 -4.92 -4.39
C ALA A 268 11.20 -5.89 -3.77
N THR A 269 11.68 -6.95 -3.15
CA THR A 269 10.91 -7.89 -2.31
C THR A 269 10.78 -7.38 -0.88
N ALA A 270 11.74 -6.52 -0.48
CA ALA A 270 11.74 -5.80 0.77
C ALA A 270 11.57 -4.30 0.50
N ARG A 271 11.31 -3.53 1.56
CA ARG A 271 11.10 -2.08 1.42
C ARG A 271 12.39 -1.25 1.48
N GLY A 272 13.56 -1.89 1.57
CA GLY A 272 14.84 -1.20 1.66
C GLY A 272 15.02 -0.40 2.94
N THR A 273 14.28 -0.72 4.00
CA THR A 273 14.30 -0.04 5.29
C THR A 273 14.57 -1.04 6.42
N TYR A 274 14.81 -0.52 7.62
CA TYR A 274 14.95 -1.33 8.82
C TYR A 274 13.71 -2.16 9.11
N ILE A 275 13.90 -3.45 9.35
CA ILE A 275 12.86 -4.41 9.74
C ILE A 275 13.33 -5.14 10.99
N GLN A 276 12.47 -5.21 11.98
CA GLN A 276 12.72 -5.87 13.25
C GLN A 276 11.57 -6.80 13.60
N ILE A 277 11.91 -8.00 14.07
CA ILE A 277 10.97 -8.98 14.60
C ILE A 277 11.45 -9.38 15.97
N VAL A 278 10.61 -9.20 17.00
CA VAL A 278 10.93 -9.51 18.40
C VAL A 278 9.85 -10.41 18.97
N GLU A 279 10.27 -11.48 19.62
CA GLU A 279 9.44 -12.36 20.42
C GLU A 279 9.75 -12.13 21.91
N ALA A 280 8.73 -11.65 22.63
CA ALA A 280 8.83 -11.45 24.08
C ALA A 280 8.61 -12.78 24.82
N ALA A 281 9.51 -13.72 24.61
CA ALA A 281 9.47 -15.05 25.24
C ALA A 281 10.09 -15.05 26.65
N LYS A 282 9.75 -16.05 27.43
CA LYS A 282 10.41 -16.35 28.73
C LYS A 282 11.18 -17.67 28.61
N PRO A 283 12.37 -17.80 29.20
CA PRO A 283 13.09 -16.81 30.03
C PRO A 283 13.79 -15.70 29.24
N ASP A 284 14.08 -15.90 27.97
CA ASP A 284 14.87 -14.99 27.15
C ASP A 284 14.04 -14.38 26.02
N LEU A 285 14.33 -13.13 25.68
CA LEU A 285 13.84 -12.48 24.48
C LEU A 285 14.49 -13.12 23.25
N ASN A 286 13.76 -13.20 22.15
CA ASN A 286 14.27 -13.60 20.87
C ASN A 286 14.01 -12.48 19.86
N GLY A 287 15.01 -12.11 19.07
CA GLY A 287 14.89 -11.03 18.10
C GLY A 287 15.76 -11.23 16.88
N MET A 288 15.28 -10.74 15.77
CA MET A 288 16.02 -10.68 14.52
C MET A 288 15.74 -9.37 13.79
N ASP A 289 16.70 -8.88 13.05
CA ASP A 289 16.56 -7.64 12.28
C ASP A 289 17.32 -7.67 10.96
N ILE A 290 17.06 -6.66 10.14
CA ILE A 290 17.78 -6.38 8.91
C ILE A 290 17.73 -4.88 8.60
N LEU A 291 18.85 -4.29 8.26
CA LEU A 291 19.00 -2.89 7.87
C LEU A 291 19.82 -2.76 6.56
N PRO A 292 19.18 -2.85 5.39
CA PRO A 292 19.89 -2.66 4.13
C PRO A 292 20.30 -1.19 3.92
N PRO A 293 21.45 -0.91 3.27
CA PRO A 293 22.42 -1.92 2.80
C PRO A 293 23.33 -2.46 3.91
N GLY A 294 23.48 -1.79 5.03
CA GLY A 294 24.31 -2.10 6.17
C GLY A 294 24.20 -1.01 7.24
N GLN A 295 24.98 -1.10 8.31
CA GLN A 295 24.90 -0.18 9.46
C GLN A 295 25.94 0.96 9.43
N SER A 296 26.77 1.04 8.40
CA SER A 296 27.79 2.09 8.25
C SER A 296 27.56 2.91 6.99
N GLU A 297 27.77 4.22 7.08
CA GLU A 297 27.78 5.12 5.94
C GLU A 297 29.19 5.24 5.32
N ASP A 298 30.24 4.71 5.97
CA ASP A 298 31.59 4.69 5.45
C ASP A 298 31.79 3.55 4.43
N PRO A 299 32.06 3.85 3.13
CA PRO A 299 32.27 2.85 2.10
C PRO A 299 33.45 1.90 2.36
N GLN A 300 34.39 2.28 3.24
CA GLN A 300 35.52 1.45 3.63
C GLN A 300 35.19 0.49 4.78
N SER A 301 34.07 0.66 5.44
CA SER A 301 33.60 -0.21 6.51
C SER A 301 33.12 -1.54 5.96
N PRO A 302 33.46 -2.69 6.60
CA PRO A 302 32.86 -3.98 6.26
C PRO A 302 31.34 -4.00 6.46
N HIS A 303 30.79 -3.03 7.20
CA HIS A 303 29.36 -2.91 7.48
C HIS A 303 28.63 -1.94 6.55
N TYR A 304 29.28 -1.49 5.47
CA TYR A 304 28.65 -0.59 4.49
C TYR A 304 27.58 -1.27 3.64
N GLY A 305 27.76 -2.54 3.31
CA GLY A 305 26.85 -3.27 2.43
C GLY A 305 26.57 -4.74 2.83
N ASP A 306 26.95 -5.12 4.04
CA ASP A 306 26.92 -6.50 4.52
C ASP A 306 25.51 -7.10 4.72
N GLN A 307 24.48 -6.26 4.84
CA GLN A 307 23.09 -6.69 5.00
C GLN A 307 22.26 -6.62 3.71
N ARG A 308 22.83 -6.12 2.63
CA ARG A 308 22.15 -5.92 1.35
C ARG A 308 21.59 -7.24 0.78
N GLU A 309 22.42 -8.28 0.71
CA GLU A 309 21.99 -9.58 0.17
C GLU A 309 20.99 -10.28 1.07
N LEU A 310 21.18 -10.23 2.38
CA LEU A 310 20.22 -10.77 3.34
C LEU A 310 18.83 -10.15 3.11
N ALA A 311 18.77 -8.82 2.98
CA ALA A 311 17.52 -8.11 2.71
C ALA A 311 16.90 -8.53 1.37
N GLY A 312 17.72 -8.70 0.31
CA GLY A 312 17.26 -9.16 -1.01
C GLY A 312 16.61 -10.55 -1.01
N TYR A 313 17.03 -11.41 -0.10
CA TYR A 313 16.47 -12.75 0.09
C TYR A 313 15.51 -12.86 1.26
N TRP A 314 15.12 -11.74 1.91
CA TRP A 314 14.26 -11.70 3.07
C TRP A 314 14.81 -12.54 4.24
N LEU A 315 16.13 -12.47 4.44
CA LEU A 315 16.84 -13.13 5.53
C LEU A 315 17.18 -12.10 6.61
N PHE A 316 17.25 -12.57 7.84
CA PHE A 316 17.47 -11.73 9.02
C PHE A 316 18.69 -12.22 9.78
N LYS A 317 19.37 -11.29 10.46
CA LYS A 317 20.41 -11.60 11.42
C LYS A 317 19.83 -11.59 12.84
N PRO A 318 20.39 -12.37 13.80
CA PRO A 318 19.97 -12.32 15.18
C PRO A 318 20.30 -10.97 15.82
N MET A 319 19.41 -10.48 16.67
CA MET A 319 19.65 -9.32 17.52
C MET A 319 20.39 -9.77 18.78
N LEU A 320 21.69 -9.49 18.83
CA LEU A 320 22.53 -9.81 19.98
C LEU A 320 22.33 -8.75 21.07
N TYR A 321 21.97 -9.16 22.27
CA TYR A 321 21.70 -8.24 23.39
C TYR A 321 22.33 -8.68 24.70
N LYS A 322 22.76 -9.95 24.84
CA LYS A 322 23.43 -10.44 26.02
C LYS A 322 24.87 -9.91 26.04
N ARG A 323 25.36 -9.62 27.25
CA ARG A 323 26.70 -9.03 27.41
C ARG A 323 27.81 -9.88 26.79
N GLU A 324 27.73 -11.21 26.95
CA GLU A 324 28.68 -12.16 26.36
C GLU A 324 28.70 -12.13 24.82
N ASP A 325 27.62 -11.70 24.17
CA ASP A 325 27.54 -11.60 22.73
C ASP A 325 28.12 -10.28 22.19
N LEU A 326 28.17 -9.24 23.05
CA LEU A 326 28.57 -7.88 22.67
C LEU A 326 30.07 -7.59 22.92
N VAL A 327 30.76 -8.45 23.65
CA VAL A 327 32.17 -8.26 24.04
C VAL A 327 33.04 -9.31 23.32
N LYS A 328 33.17 -9.15 22.00
CA LYS A 328 34.15 -9.91 21.23
C LYS A 328 35.11 -8.98 20.54
#